data_30d060ed792af8703b5ace6a745417d8
#
_entry.id   30d060ed792af8703b5ace6a745417d8
#
_cell.length_a   1.000
_cell.length_b   1.000
_cell.length_c   1.000
_cell.angle_alpha   90.00
_cell.angle_beta   90.00
_cell.angle_gamma   90.00
#
_symmetry.space_group_name_H-M   'P 1'
#
loop_
_entity.id
_entity.type
_entity.pdbx_description
1 polymer ?
#
loop_
_entity_poly.entity_id
_entity_poly.type
_entity_poly.pdbx_seq_one_letter_code
_entity_poly.pdbx_strand_id
1 'polypeptide(L)'
;MTDAPAEPVFAPSELPQLPGGILRVATYNIHKGVQGLGPARRLEIHNLGLAIEQLDADIVCLQEVRRMNRREAAYFERWPQVAQAQYLAPEGYEAIYHTNAYTRDGEHGNALLTRWPVVSSQHEDISDHRFEQRGLLHVQVRVAGRVVHTIVVHLGLVPGSRIRQAAQLQRYIRREVPDDAPLVVAGDFNDWGHQLAQMLAGFGLLEFSDARGLQTYPSRLPVARLDHVYARGLRPLSLAVPRGRIWWRMSDHLPLIAEFQL
;
A
#
# COMPACT_ATOMS: atom_id res chain seq x y z
N MET A 1 -35.38 17.18 4.94
CA MET A 1 -35.19 16.19 3.86
C MET A 1 -33.84 16.51 3.23
N THR A 2 -32.81 15.84 3.66
CA THR A 2 -31.44 15.98 3.12
C THR A 2 -31.29 14.90 2.06
N ASP A 3 -31.20 15.35 0.79
CA ASP A 3 -30.87 14.48 -0.32
C ASP A 3 -29.50 13.81 -0.08
N ALA A 4 -29.50 12.51 0.04
CA ALA A 4 -28.28 11.73 0.01
C ALA A 4 -27.69 11.83 -1.42
N PRO A 5 -26.36 12.01 -1.59
CA PRO A 5 -25.76 12.01 -2.91
C PRO A 5 -26.02 10.66 -3.59
N ALA A 6 -26.53 10.71 -4.82
CA ALA A 6 -26.79 9.53 -5.63
C ALA A 6 -25.46 8.76 -5.82
N GLU A 7 -25.45 7.46 -5.52
CA GLU A 7 -24.34 6.57 -5.85
C GLU A 7 -24.09 6.62 -7.37
N PRO A 8 -22.82 6.70 -7.81
CA PRO A 8 -22.51 6.59 -9.23
C PRO A 8 -22.93 5.19 -9.72
N VAL A 9 -23.95 5.13 -10.54
CA VAL A 9 -24.44 3.90 -11.17
C VAL A 9 -23.53 3.62 -12.38
N PHE A 10 -22.48 2.84 -12.17
CA PHE A 10 -21.72 2.29 -13.29
C PHE A 10 -22.60 1.27 -14.03
N ALA A 11 -22.61 1.36 -15.35
CA ALA A 11 -23.28 0.35 -16.16
C ALA A 11 -22.58 -1.02 -15.96
N PRO A 12 -23.32 -2.15 -15.89
CA PRO A 12 -22.72 -3.48 -15.61
C PRO A 12 -21.61 -3.91 -16.57
N SER A 13 -21.54 -3.33 -17.77
CA SER A 13 -20.51 -3.56 -18.77
C SER A 13 -19.21 -2.80 -18.53
N GLU A 14 -19.16 -1.87 -17.55
CA GLU A 14 -18.01 -1.02 -17.24
C GLU A 14 -17.24 -1.49 -16.01
N LEU A 15 -17.78 -2.46 -15.24
CA LEU A 15 -17.10 -2.98 -14.07
C LEU A 15 -15.96 -3.93 -14.48
N PRO A 16 -14.80 -3.84 -13.81
CA PRO A 16 -13.70 -4.78 -14.01
C PRO A 16 -14.17 -6.23 -13.82
N GLN A 17 -13.59 -7.14 -14.59
CA GLN A 17 -13.83 -8.57 -14.39
C GLN A 17 -12.82 -9.13 -13.40
N LEU A 18 -13.24 -10.10 -12.61
CA LEU A 18 -12.40 -10.84 -11.68
C LEU A 18 -12.21 -12.28 -12.21
N PRO A 19 -11.22 -12.53 -13.10
CA PRO A 19 -11.02 -13.82 -13.72
C PRO A 19 -10.82 -14.92 -12.67
N GLY A 20 -11.61 -16.00 -12.75
CA GLY A 20 -11.56 -17.10 -11.78
C GLY A 20 -11.89 -16.73 -10.33
N GLY A 21 -12.43 -15.52 -10.07
CA GLY A 21 -12.66 -15.01 -8.72
C GLY A 21 -11.38 -14.68 -7.94
N ILE A 22 -10.26 -14.43 -8.63
CA ILE A 22 -8.94 -14.16 -8.02
C ILE A 22 -8.73 -12.67 -7.85
N LEU A 23 -8.64 -12.22 -6.60
CA LEU A 23 -8.25 -10.86 -6.23
C LEU A 23 -6.72 -10.78 -6.08
N ARG A 24 -6.09 -9.90 -6.85
CA ARG A 24 -4.66 -9.66 -6.83
C ARG A 24 -4.34 -8.34 -6.12
N VAL A 25 -3.59 -8.41 -5.03
CA VAL A 25 -3.19 -7.26 -4.21
C VAL A 25 -1.69 -7.13 -4.22
N ALA A 26 -1.17 -5.93 -4.49
CA ALA A 26 0.25 -5.63 -4.40
C ALA A 26 0.53 -4.61 -3.29
N THR A 27 1.69 -4.71 -2.63
CA THR A 27 2.22 -3.64 -1.78
C THR A 27 3.62 -3.24 -2.22
N TYR A 28 3.93 -1.95 -2.20
CA TYR A 28 5.21 -1.44 -2.64
C TYR A 28 5.59 -0.12 -1.95
N ASN A 29 6.66 -0.12 -1.17
CA ASN A 29 7.29 1.11 -0.72
C ASN A 29 8.10 1.70 -1.89
N ILE A 30 7.68 2.85 -2.43
CA ILE A 30 8.25 3.46 -3.64
C ILE A 30 9.40 4.42 -3.37
N HIS A 31 9.86 4.53 -2.13
CA HIS A 31 10.96 5.41 -1.73
C HIS A 31 10.83 6.83 -2.32
N LYS A 32 9.64 7.40 -2.24
CA LYS A 32 9.32 8.78 -2.70
C LYS A 32 9.51 9.00 -4.22
N GLY A 33 9.64 7.92 -4.99
CA GLY A 33 9.90 7.99 -6.44
C GLY A 33 11.29 8.46 -6.83
N VAL A 34 12.24 8.46 -5.88
CA VAL A 34 13.61 8.94 -6.08
C VAL A 34 14.60 7.95 -5.48
N GLN A 35 15.62 7.59 -6.24
CA GLN A 35 16.71 6.70 -5.83
C GLN A 35 18.06 7.40 -5.76
N GLY A 36 18.97 6.89 -4.91
CA GLY A 36 20.35 7.39 -4.76
C GLY A 36 20.47 8.53 -3.76
N LEU A 37 21.69 8.99 -3.54
CA LEU A 37 22.06 10.03 -2.57
C LEU A 37 22.81 11.18 -3.23
N GLY A 38 22.64 12.39 -2.72
CA GLY A 38 23.34 13.57 -3.18
C GLY A 38 23.20 13.81 -4.69
N PRO A 39 24.32 14.07 -5.43
CA PRO A 39 24.29 14.29 -6.87
C PRO A 39 23.92 13.06 -7.70
N ALA A 40 24.03 11.86 -7.11
CA ALA A 40 23.67 10.60 -7.77
C ALA A 40 22.18 10.25 -7.67
N ARG A 41 21.36 11.18 -7.18
CA ARG A 41 19.90 10.99 -7.13
C ARG A 41 19.30 10.92 -8.53
N ARG A 42 18.36 10.01 -8.68
CA ARG A 42 17.63 9.77 -9.94
C ARG A 42 16.14 9.77 -9.68
N LEU A 43 15.40 10.39 -10.56
CA LEU A 43 13.95 10.34 -10.58
C LEU A 43 13.52 9.01 -11.21
N GLU A 44 12.88 8.15 -10.42
CA GLU A 44 12.43 6.83 -10.86
C GLU A 44 10.90 6.74 -10.97
N ILE A 45 10.17 7.82 -10.69
CA ILE A 45 8.70 7.83 -10.69
C ILE A 45 8.08 7.36 -12.03
N HIS A 46 8.74 7.68 -13.16
CA HIS A 46 8.28 7.27 -14.49
C HIS A 46 8.43 5.76 -14.71
N ASN A 47 9.54 5.18 -14.25
CA ASN A 47 9.77 3.74 -14.29
C ASN A 47 8.83 3.00 -13.31
N LEU A 48 8.55 3.62 -12.15
CA LEU A 48 7.58 3.10 -11.19
C LEU A 48 6.16 3.04 -11.77
N GLY A 49 5.73 4.03 -12.56
CA GLY A 49 4.44 3.99 -13.25
C GLY A 49 4.31 2.75 -14.15
N LEU A 50 5.31 2.52 -15.01
CA LEU A 50 5.34 1.32 -15.87
C LEU A 50 5.41 0.02 -15.06
N ALA A 51 6.14 0.02 -13.96
CA ALA A 51 6.27 -1.15 -13.11
C ALA A 51 4.95 -1.48 -12.39
N ILE A 52 4.22 -0.47 -11.89
CA ILE A 52 2.92 -0.65 -11.25
C ILE A 52 1.90 -1.21 -12.24
N GLU A 53 1.90 -0.72 -13.48
CA GLU A 53 1.08 -1.29 -14.54
C GLU A 53 1.40 -2.77 -14.79
N GLN A 54 2.69 -3.15 -14.81
CA GLN A 54 3.13 -4.54 -14.96
C GLN A 54 2.77 -5.46 -13.79
N LEU A 55 2.50 -4.92 -12.58
CA LEU A 55 2.00 -5.74 -11.47
C LEU A 55 0.63 -6.33 -11.77
N ASP A 56 -0.15 -5.69 -12.64
CA ASP A 56 -1.52 -6.06 -13.02
C ASP A 56 -2.36 -6.46 -11.79
N ALA A 57 -2.27 -5.64 -10.73
CA ALA A 57 -2.94 -5.90 -9.47
C ALA A 57 -4.25 -5.13 -9.37
N ASP A 58 -5.30 -5.76 -8.86
CA ASP A 58 -6.60 -5.13 -8.63
C ASP A 58 -6.53 -3.98 -7.63
N ILE A 59 -5.67 -4.14 -6.62
CA ILE A 59 -5.41 -3.17 -5.55
C ILE A 59 -3.90 -3.06 -5.36
N VAL A 60 -3.36 -1.83 -5.39
CA VAL A 60 -1.94 -1.54 -5.12
C VAL A 60 -1.82 -0.62 -3.92
N CYS A 61 -1.19 -1.12 -2.86
CA CYS A 61 -0.91 -0.41 -1.62
C CYS A 61 0.48 0.20 -1.67
N LEU A 62 0.58 1.54 -1.66
CA LEU A 62 1.85 2.25 -1.81
C LEU A 62 2.24 2.98 -0.52
N GLN A 63 3.52 2.94 -0.18
CA GLN A 63 4.11 3.68 0.93
C GLN A 63 5.15 4.67 0.42
N GLU A 64 5.41 5.70 1.23
CA GLU A 64 6.31 6.82 0.92
C GLU A 64 5.91 7.61 -0.34
N VAL A 65 4.63 7.67 -0.64
CA VAL A 65 4.09 8.44 -1.77
C VAL A 65 4.08 9.93 -1.42
N ARG A 66 4.40 10.80 -2.38
CA ARG A 66 4.36 12.26 -2.24
C ARG A 66 3.20 12.87 -3.01
N ARG A 67 2.49 13.80 -2.39
CA ARG A 67 1.59 14.70 -3.10
C ARG A 67 2.38 15.86 -3.69
N MET A 68 3.29 16.44 -2.89
CA MET A 68 4.13 17.57 -3.29
C MET A 68 5.51 17.49 -2.61
N ASN A 69 6.54 17.94 -3.33
CA ASN A 69 7.83 18.28 -2.73
C ASN A 69 8.51 19.37 -3.55
N ARG A 70 8.64 20.57 -2.99
CA ARG A 70 9.19 21.77 -3.68
C ARG A 70 10.65 21.60 -4.08
N ARG A 71 11.43 20.98 -3.20
CA ARG A 71 12.88 20.78 -3.44
C ARG A 71 13.13 19.79 -4.57
N GLU A 72 12.40 18.69 -4.60
CA GLU A 72 12.53 17.69 -5.66
C GLU A 72 11.98 18.22 -6.99
N ALA A 73 10.87 18.95 -6.96
CA ALA A 73 10.29 19.58 -8.14
C ALA A 73 11.24 20.63 -8.76
N ALA A 74 12.00 21.35 -7.94
CA ALA A 74 13.02 22.29 -8.44
C ALA A 74 14.30 21.60 -8.93
N TYR A 75 14.60 20.39 -8.44
CA TYR A 75 15.81 19.65 -8.79
C TYR A 75 15.67 18.79 -10.05
N PHE A 76 14.49 18.16 -10.25
CA PHE A 76 14.23 17.27 -11.37
C PHE A 76 13.35 17.93 -12.41
N GLU A 77 13.86 18.18 -13.61
CA GLU A 77 13.10 18.79 -14.74
C GLU A 77 11.81 18.03 -15.09
N ARG A 78 11.83 16.70 -14.96
CA ARG A 78 10.70 15.82 -15.28
C ARG A 78 9.86 15.43 -14.06
N TRP A 79 9.88 16.24 -13.00
CA TRP A 79 9.01 16.00 -11.85
C TRP A 79 7.53 16.05 -12.26
N PRO A 80 6.69 15.06 -11.86
CA PRO A 80 5.26 15.08 -12.20
C PRO A 80 4.56 16.34 -11.68
N GLN A 81 3.69 16.91 -12.52
CA GLN A 81 2.90 18.10 -12.17
C GLN A 81 1.66 17.77 -11.33
N VAL A 82 1.35 16.49 -11.19
CA VAL A 82 0.25 15.97 -10.35
C VAL A 82 0.83 15.18 -9.18
N ALA A 83 0.00 14.88 -8.18
CA ALA A 83 0.41 14.05 -7.06
C ALA A 83 0.90 12.67 -7.53
N GLN A 84 1.92 12.12 -6.88
CA GLN A 84 2.51 10.83 -7.29
C GLN A 84 1.47 9.69 -7.33
N ALA A 85 0.51 9.66 -6.41
CA ALA A 85 -0.55 8.65 -6.44
C ALA A 85 -1.36 8.70 -7.75
N GLN A 86 -1.74 9.90 -8.20
CA GLN A 86 -2.44 10.10 -9.47
C GLN A 86 -1.55 9.77 -10.67
N TYR A 87 -0.28 10.15 -10.62
CA TYR A 87 0.68 9.86 -11.69
C TYR A 87 0.95 8.37 -11.88
N LEU A 88 0.96 7.61 -10.78
CA LEU A 88 1.25 6.18 -10.76
C LEU A 88 0.05 5.30 -11.05
N ALA A 89 -1.17 5.86 -10.99
CA ALA A 89 -2.39 5.12 -11.26
C ALA A 89 -2.47 4.72 -12.75
N PRO A 90 -2.56 3.42 -13.08
CA PRO A 90 -2.83 2.98 -14.43
C PRO A 90 -4.16 3.53 -14.95
N GLU A 91 -4.36 3.51 -16.27
CA GLU A 91 -5.64 3.92 -16.85
C GLU A 91 -6.81 3.10 -16.27
N GLY A 92 -7.88 3.79 -15.91
CA GLY A 92 -9.05 3.18 -15.27
C GLY A 92 -8.92 2.90 -13.77
N TYR A 93 -7.82 3.30 -13.12
CA TYR A 93 -7.68 3.16 -11.67
C TYR A 93 -8.06 4.45 -10.95
N GLU A 94 -8.73 4.29 -9.80
CA GLU A 94 -8.85 5.35 -8.80
C GLU A 94 -7.59 5.41 -7.93
N ALA A 95 -7.17 6.62 -7.55
CA ALA A 95 -6.03 6.87 -6.67
C ALA A 95 -6.47 7.59 -5.40
N ILE A 96 -6.33 6.92 -4.27
CA ILE A 96 -6.62 7.46 -2.94
C ILE A 96 -5.28 7.70 -2.24
N TYR A 97 -5.08 8.90 -1.72
CA TYR A 97 -3.87 9.28 -1.01
C TYR A 97 -4.17 9.99 0.29
N HIS A 98 -3.39 9.70 1.33
CA HIS A 98 -3.41 10.49 2.55
C HIS A 98 -2.00 10.74 3.08
N THR A 99 -1.77 11.99 3.55
CA THR A 99 -0.50 12.42 4.13
C THR A 99 -0.33 11.85 5.53
N ASN A 100 0.81 11.20 5.79
CA ASN A 100 1.19 10.75 7.12
C ASN A 100 2.19 11.71 7.78
N ALA A 101 3.10 12.28 7.00
CA ALA A 101 4.20 13.09 7.51
C ALA A 101 4.42 14.37 6.70
N TYR A 102 4.57 15.46 7.41
CA TYR A 102 4.93 16.77 6.86
C TYR A 102 6.41 17.05 7.06
N THR A 103 7.05 17.62 6.05
CA THR A 103 8.44 18.04 6.06
C THR A 103 8.54 19.51 5.66
N ARG A 104 9.73 20.11 5.81
CA ARG A 104 9.96 21.50 5.39
C ARG A 104 9.62 21.76 3.91
N ASP A 105 9.93 20.80 3.05
CA ASP A 105 9.85 20.97 1.59
C ASP A 105 8.63 20.29 0.97
N GLY A 106 7.81 19.59 1.74
CA GLY A 106 6.63 18.87 1.27
C GLY A 106 6.11 17.85 2.28
N GLU A 107 5.59 16.75 1.77
CA GLU A 107 4.95 15.72 2.57
C GLU A 107 5.16 14.34 1.96
N HIS A 108 4.80 13.29 2.70
CA HIS A 108 4.65 11.94 2.18
C HIS A 108 3.63 11.15 3.00
N GLY A 109 3.10 10.11 2.39
CA GLY A 109 2.08 9.30 3.04
C GLY A 109 1.87 7.97 2.35
N ASN A 110 0.67 7.41 2.58
CA ASN A 110 0.22 6.18 1.98
C ASN A 110 -0.76 6.46 0.84
N ALA A 111 -0.76 5.58 -0.16
CA ALA A 111 -1.75 5.60 -1.22
C ALA A 111 -2.29 4.20 -1.51
N LEU A 112 -3.48 4.15 -2.08
CA LEU A 112 -4.08 2.96 -2.64
C LEU A 112 -4.54 3.28 -4.06
N LEU A 113 -4.14 2.43 -5.01
CA LEU A 113 -4.62 2.47 -6.39
C LEU A 113 -5.50 1.25 -6.61
N THR A 114 -6.62 1.42 -7.29
CA THR A 114 -7.53 0.29 -7.57
C THR A 114 -8.30 0.49 -8.85
N ARG A 115 -8.51 -0.59 -9.61
CA ARG A 115 -9.43 -0.61 -10.76
C ARG A 115 -10.89 -0.79 -10.36
N TRP A 116 -11.16 -1.06 -9.08
CA TRP A 116 -12.49 -1.30 -8.56
C TRP A 116 -13.07 -0.06 -7.90
N PRO A 117 -14.40 0.15 -7.92
CA PRO A 117 -15.03 1.31 -7.31
C PRO A 117 -14.71 1.45 -5.82
N VAL A 118 -14.33 2.64 -5.40
CA VAL A 118 -14.10 3.00 -4.01
C VAL A 118 -15.42 3.37 -3.35
N VAL A 119 -15.75 2.70 -2.24
CA VAL A 119 -16.94 2.97 -1.44
C VAL A 119 -16.70 4.09 -0.44
N SER A 120 -15.57 4.02 0.26
CA SER A 120 -15.17 5.04 1.23
C SER A 120 -13.66 4.97 1.50
N SER A 121 -13.11 6.04 2.05
CA SER A 121 -11.74 6.07 2.54
C SER A 121 -11.65 6.84 3.87
N GLN A 122 -10.79 6.35 4.76
CA GLN A 122 -10.52 6.95 6.07
C GLN A 122 -9.02 6.92 6.35
N HIS A 123 -8.56 7.82 7.19
CA HIS A 123 -7.19 7.87 7.66
C HIS A 123 -7.17 8.01 9.18
N GLU A 124 -6.22 7.34 9.81
CA GLU A 124 -5.96 7.53 11.24
C GLU A 124 -4.45 7.71 11.50
N ASP A 125 -4.11 8.70 12.30
CA ASP A 125 -2.75 8.93 12.77
C ASP A 125 -2.41 7.86 13.82
N ILE A 126 -1.39 7.06 13.54
CA ILE A 126 -0.87 6.04 14.44
C ILE A 126 0.55 6.37 14.90
N SER A 127 0.97 7.62 14.80
CA SER A 127 2.29 8.07 15.25
C SER A 127 2.48 7.77 16.73
N ASP A 128 3.63 7.22 17.09
CA ASP A 128 4.00 6.97 18.47
C ASP A 128 4.70 8.17 19.11
N HIS A 129 5.43 8.91 18.29
CA HIS A 129 6.14 10.12 18.70
C HIS A 129 6.30 11.11 17.52
N ARG A 130 6.53 12.39 17.87
CA ARG A 130 6.55 13.51 16.91
C ARG A 130 7.64 13.44 15.83
N PHE A 131 8.69 12.64 16.02
CA PHE A 131 9.83 12.57 15.09
C PHE A 131 9.62 11.53 13.99
N GLU A 132 8.63 10.66 14.13
CA GLU A 132 8.31 9.64 13.14
C GLU A 132 6.80 9.54 12.97
N GLN A 133 6.28 10.39 12.09
CA GLN A 133 4.85 10.44 11.79
C GLN A 133 4.45 9.23 10.93
N ARG A 134 3.40 8.52 11.37
CA ARG A 134 2.87 7.33 10.71
C ARG A 134 1.35 7.37 10.71
N GLY A 135 0.76 6.83 9.66
CA GLY A 135 -0.69 6.74 9.53
C GLY A 135 -1.10 5.44 8.86
N LEU A 136 -2.34 5.04 9.09
CA LEU A 136 -3.00 4.03 8.28
C LEU A 136 -3.97 4.69 7.31
N LEU A 137 -4.08 4.13 6.11
CA LEU A 137 -5.08 4.50 5.11
C LEU A 137 -6.01 3.30 4.94
N HIS A 138 -7.26 3.44 5.33
CA HIS A 138 -8.30 2.43 5.15
C HIS A 138 -9.19 2.81 3.98
N VAL A 139 -9.31 1.92 3.01
CA VAL A 139 -10.16 2.08 1.83
C VAL A 139 -11.09 0.87 1.72
N GLN A 140 -12.38 1.13 1.56
CA GLN A 140 -13.36 0.12 1.23
C GLN A 140 -13.52 0.06 -0.29
N VAL A 141 -13.26 -1.09 -0.87
CA VAL A 141 -13.27 -1.31 -2.33
C VAL A 141 -14.35 -2.33 -2.68
N ARG A 142 -15.20 -2.03 -3.67
CA ARG A 142 -16.27 -2.94 -4.12
C ARG A 142 -15.77 -3.87 -5.22
N VAL A 143 -15.30 -5.05 -4.84
CA VAL A 143 -14.76 -6.07 -5.74
C VAL A 143 -15.82 -7.10 -6.05
N ALA A 144 -16.22 -7.23 -7.31
CA ALA A 144 -17.22 -8.20 -7.76
C ALA A 144 -18.49 -8.24 -6.88
N GLY A 145 -18.99 -7.06 -6.47
CA GLY A 145 -20.18 -6.92 -5.64
C GLY A 145 -19.95 -7.05 -4.12
N ARG A 146 -18.77 -7.48 -3.67
CA ARG A 146 -18.42 -7.57 -2.25
C ARG A 146 -17.57 -6.37 -1.81
N VAL A 147 -17.78 -5.87 -0.61
CA VAL A 147 -16.92 -4.83 -0.04
C VAL A 147 -15.71 -5.50 0.62
N VAL A 148 -14.52 -5.20 0.12
CA VAL A 148 -13.23 -5.61 0.67
C VAL A 148 -12.62 -4.41 1.39
N HIS A 149 -12.35 -4.57 2.69
CA HIS A 149 -11.63 -3.58 3.47
C HIS A 149 -10.14 -3.72 3.20
N THR A 150 -9.47 -2.64 2.82
CA THR A 150 -8.02 -2.65 2.57
C THR A 150 -7.36 -1.56 3.41
N ILE A 151 -6.41 -1.93 4.25
CA ILE A 151 -5.66 -1.00 5.11
C ILE A 151 -4.21 -0.97 4.66
N VAL A 152 -3.74 0.20 4.26
CA VAL A 152 -2.33 0.45 3.90
C VAL A 152 -1.60 1.00 5.12
N VAL A 153 -0.48 0.39 5.49
CA VAL A 153 0.35 0.81 6.63
C VAL A 153 1.79 1.04 6.21
N HIS A 154 2.47 1.93 6.94
CA HIS A 154 3.93 2.05 6.97
C HIS A 154 4.32 2.28 8.43
N LEU A 155 4.81 1.23 9.09
CA LEU A 155 5.13 1.26 10.52
C LEU A 155 6.53 1.84 10.78
N GLY A 156 6.79 2.20 12.02
CA GLY A 156 8.02 2.85 12.44
C GLY A 156 9.24 1.94 12.47
N LEU A 157 10.43 2.56 12.41
CA LEU A 157 11.71 1.88 12.46
C LEU A 157 12.06 1.35 13.86
N VAL A 158 11.55 2.01 14.91
CA VAL A 158 11.83 1.65 16.31
C VAL A 158 10.95 0.49 16.77
N PRO A 159 11.51 -0.64 17.26
CA PRO A 159 10.74 -1.83 17.62
C PRO A 159 9.59 -1.56 18.60
N GLY A 160 9.83 -0.80 19.67
CA GLY A 160 8.80 -0.44 20.65
C GLY A 160 7.66 0.40 20.03
N SER A 161 7.98 1.32 19.13
CA SER A 161 6.98 2.11 18.40
C SER A 161 6.13 1.23 17.48
N ARG A 162 6.73 0.30 16.75
CA ARG A 162 6.01 -0.66 15.91
C ARG A 162 4.97 -1.48 16.68
N ILE A 163 5.35 -1.99 17.85
CA ILE A 163 4.42 -2.76 18.71
C ILE A 163 3.22 -1.89 19.11
N ARG A 164 3.45 -0.64 19.52
CA ARG A 164 2.37 0.29 19.90
C ARG A 164 1.51 0.68 18.70
N GLN A 165 2.11 0.89 17.53
CA GLN A 165 1.41 1.17 16.29
C GLN A 165 0.59 -0.03 15.81
N ALA A 166 1.12 -1.26 15.92
CA ALA A 166 0.36 -2.47 15.64
C ALA A 166 -0.83 -2.64 16.61
N ALA A 167 -0.68 -2.28 17.87
CA ALA A 167 -1.79 -2.26 18.83
C ALA A 167 -2.83 -1.18 18.49
N GLN A 168 -2.42 -0.04 17.93
CA GLN A 168 -3.35 0.98 17.42
C GLN A 168 -4.10 0.47 16.19
N LEU A 169 -3.40 -0.14 15.23
CA LEU A 169 -4.00 -0.80 14.06
C LEU A 169 -5.06 -1.84 14.49
N GLN A 170 -4.76 -2.67 15.48
CA GLN A 170 -5.72 -3.64 16.01
C GLN A 170 -6.97 -2.98 16.60
N ARG A 171 -6.81 -1.90 17.39
CA ARG A 171 -7.95 -1.14 17.93
C ARG A 171 -8.78 -0.52 16.82
N TYR A 172 -8.13 0.03 15.80
CA TYR A 172 -8.78 0.56 14.60
C TYR A 172 -9.63 -0.50 13.90
N ILE A 173 -9.04 -1.67 13.61
CA ILE A 173 -9.73 -2.79 12.94
C ILE A 173 -10.97 -3.21 13.72
N ARG A 174 -10.89 -3.36 15.05
CA ARG A 174 -12.05 -3.72 15.88
C ARG A 174 -13.17 -2.69 15.85
N ARG A 175 -12.84 -1.42 15.69
CA ARG A 175 -13.80 -0.32 15.67
C ARG A 175 -14.46 -0.13 14.31
N GLU A 176 -13.70 -0.28 13.23
CA GLU A 176 -14.09 0.17 11.89
C GLU A 176 -14.37 -0.97 10.90
N VAL A 177 -13.93 -2.20 11.18
CA VAL A 177 -14.06 -3.31 10.25
C VAL A 177 -14.91 -4.43 10.86
N PRO A 178 -16.09 -4.76 10.28
CA PRO A 178 -16.91 -5.88 10.75
C PRO A 178 -16.12 -7.18 10.81
N ASP A 179 -16.41 -8.03 11.79
CA ASP A 179 -15.64 -9.26 12.02
C ASP A 179 -15.77 -10.28 10.87
N ASP A 180 -16.89 -10.27 10.16
CA ASP A 180 -17.19 -11.12 9.00
C ASP A 180 -16.77 -10.52 7.66
N ALA A 181 -16.32 -9.25 7.65
CA ALA A 181 -15.91 -8.59 6.42
C ALA A 181 -14.54 -9.07 5.93
N PRO A 182 -14.36 -9.25 4.60
CA PRO A 182 -13.05 -9.47 4.02
C PRO A 182 -12.12 -8.27 4.28
N LEU A 183 -10.94 -8.56 4.84
CA LEU A 183 -9.96 -7.54 5.18
C LEU A 183 -8.58 -7.93 4.65
N VAL A 184 -7.90 -6.97 4.03
CA VAL A 184 -6.48 -7.01 3.68
C VAL A 184 -5.76 -5.92 4.44
N VAL A 185 -4.64 -6.22 5.08
CA VAL A 185 -3.71 -5.24 5.66
C VAL A 185 -2.37 -5.43 4.97
N ALA A 186 -1.92 -4.40 4.25
CA ALA A 186 -0.72 -4.49 3.42
C ALA A 186 0.18 -3.26 3.62
N GLY A 187 1.49 -3.44 3.50
CA GLY A 187 2.42 -2.32 3.61
C GLY A 187 3.82 -2.72 4.05
N ASP A 188 4.60 -1.69 4.36
CA ASP A 188 5.90 -1.80 4.99
C ASP A 188 5.74 -1.81 6.52
N PHE A 189 5.93 -2.97 7.10
CA PHE A 189 5.81 -3.17 8.56
C PHE A 189 7.12 -2.90 9.30
N ASN A 190 8.23 -2.74 8.59
CA ASN A 190 9.56 -2.59 9.18
C ASN A 190 9.88 -3.68 10.23
N ASP A 191 9.30 -4.88 10.09
CA ASP A 191 9.37 -5.94 11.10
C ASP A 191 10.60 -6.85 10.92
N TRP A 192 11.77 -6.31 11.23
CA TRP A 192 13.05 -7.00 11.16
C TRP A 192 13.13 -8.30 11.98
N GLY A 193 12.32 -8.42 13.02
CA GLY A 193 12.33 -9.53 13.97
C GLY A 193 11.16 -10.49 13.85
N HIS A 194 10.27 -10.30 12.87
CA HIS A 194 9.03 -11.08 12.70
C HIS A 194 8.16 -11.16 13.97
N GLN A 195 8.13 -10.06 14.74
CA GLN A 195 7.42 -10.01 16.02
C GLN A 195 5.92 -9.74 15.86
N LEU A 196 5.52 -9.10 14.76
CA LEU A 196 4.15 -8.65 14.57
C LEU A 196 3.21 -9.77 14.08
N ALA A 197 3.73 -10.81 13.43
CA ALA A 197 2.92 -11.88 12.86
C ALA A 197 2.03 -12.58 13.92
N GLN A 198 2.57 -12.91 15.10
CA GLN A 198 1.81 -13.52 16.18
C GLN A 198 0.73 -12.57 16.73
N MET A 199 1.07 -11.30 16.85
CA MET A 199 0.16 -10.27 17.32
C MET A 199 -1.02 -10.10 16.36
N LEU A 200 -0.79 -10.08 15.05
CA LEU A 200 -1.81 -9.94 14.02
C LEU A 200 -2.63 -11.22 13.83
N ALA A 201 -2.03 -12.41 13.99
CA ALA A 201 -2.74 -13.68 13.93
C ALA A 201 -3.85 -13.79 15.00
N GLY A 202 -3.67 -13.22 16.19
CA GLY A 202 -4.68 -13.11 17.24
C GLY A 202 -5.96 -12.36 16.82
N PHE A 203 -5.95 -11.68 15.67
CA PHE A 203 -7.08 -10.97 15.04
C PHE A 203 -7.64 -11.67 13.79
N GLY A 204 -7.25 -12.92 13.59
CA GLY A 204 -7.61 -13.65 12.37
C GLY A 204 -6.92 -13.14 11.11
N LEU A 205 -5.96 -12.23 11.24
CA LEU A 205 -5.12 -11.77 10.15
C LEU A 205 -4.00 -12.78 9.92
N LEU A 206 -4.16 -13.60 8.90
CA LEU A 206 -3.21 -14.66 8.57
C LEU A 206 -2.27 -14.18 7.46
N GLU A 207 -1.01 -14.52 7.62
CA GLU A 207 -0.01 -14.41 6.58
C GLU A 207 0.03 -15.72 5.76
N PHE A 208 0.55 -15.63 4.54
CA PHE A 208 0.75 -16.82 3.70
C PHE A 208 1.74 -17.78 4.36
N SER A 209 1.38 -19.07 4.45
CA SER A 209 2.21 -20.11 5.07
C SER A 209 3.56 -20.30 4.37
N ASP A 210 3.62 -20.07 3.05
CA ASP A 210 4.82 -20.23 2.22
C ASP A 210 5.61 -18.94 1.99
N ALA A 211 5.40 -17.93 2.83
CA ALA A 211 6.10 -16.65 2.73
C ALA A 211 7.62 -16.73 3.04
N ARG A 212 8.17 -17.91 3.27
CA ARG A 212 9.61 -18.12 3.47
C ARG A 212 10.38 -17.79 2.19
N GLY A 213 11.46 -17.04 2.33
CA GLY A 213 12.33 -16.71 1.20
C GLY A 213 11.85 -15.54 0.33
N LEU A 214 10.76 -14.87 0.69
CA LEU A 214 10.23 -13.70 -0.02
C LEU A 214 10.73 -12.39 0.59
N GLN A 215 12.06 -12.22 0.61
CA GLN A 215 12.66 -10.97 1.09
C GLN A 215 12.40 -9.84 0.09
N THR A 216 12.09 -8.66 0.62
CA THR A 216 11.78 -7.45 -0.17
C THR A 216 12.83 -6.35 -0.03
N TYR A 217 13.68 -6.40 1.02
CA TYR A 217 14.64 -5.35 1.34
C TYR A 217 16.05 -5.90 1.63
N PRO A 218 17.13 -5.19 1.26
CA PRO A 218 17.14 -4.13 0.23
C PRO A 218 16.97 -4.72 -1.17
N SER A 219 16.39 -3.99 -2.09
CA SER A 219 15.98 -4.50 -3.42
C SER A 219 17.10 -5.16 -4.22
N ARG A 220 18.35 -4.68 -4.08
CA ARG A 220 19.52 -5.21 -4.81
C ARG A 220 20.02 -6.56 -4.29
N LEU A 221 19.94 -6.78 -2.99
CA LEU A 221 20.34 -8.01 -2.32
C LEU A 221 19.35 -8.28 -1.18
N PRO A 222 18.17 -8.81 -1.47
CA PRO A 222 17.12 -8.93 -0.49
C PRO A 222 17.48 -9.94 0.59
N VAL A 223 17.55 -9.45 1.85
CA VAL A 223 17.87 -10.24 3.04
C VAL A 223 16.80 -10.16 4.12
N ALA A 224 15.94 -9.13 4.08
CA ALA A 224 14.87 -8.92 5.03
C ALA A 224 13.51 -8.87 4.32
N ARG A 225 12.46 -9.38 4.99
CA ARG A 225 11.08 -9.22 4.57
C ARG A 225 10.44 -8.17 5.46
N LEU A 226 10.35 -6.93 4.98
CA LEU A 226 9.77 -5.80 5.68
C LEU A 226 8.33 -5.50 5.23
N ASP A 227 8.03 -5.90 3.99
CA ASP A 227 6.72 -5.73 3.37
C ASP A 227 5.89 -6.99 3.58
N HIS A 228 4.65 -6.83 4.02
CA HIS A 228 3.74 -7.91 4.34
C HIS A 228 2.34 -7.68 3.78
N VAL A 229 1.63 -8.76 3.51
CA VAL A 229 0.20 -8.79 3.21
C VAL A 229 -0.46 -9.80 4.14
N TYR A 230 -1.32 -9.33 5.01
CA TYR A 230 -2.15 -10.11 5.91
C TYR A 230 -3.60 -10.06 5.45
N ALA A 231 -4.34 -11.14 5.59
CA ALA A 231 -5.74 -11.18 5.21
C ALA A 231 -6.61 -11.92 6.22
N ARG A 232 -7.89 -11.53 6.25
CA ARG A 232 -8.97 -12.20 6.97
C ARG A 232 -10.18 -12.30 6.04
N GLY A 233 -10.90 -13.43 6.08
CA GLY A 233 -12.10 -13.64 5.25
C GLY A 233 -11.83 -13.84 3.77
N LEU A 234 -10.56 -14.04 3.36
CA LEU A 234 -10.10 -14.34 2.00
C LEU A 234 -9.23 -15.61 2.05
N ARG A 235 -9.33 -16.45 1.03
CA ARG A 235 -8.50 -17.66 0.92
C ARG A 235 -7.19 -17.34 0.18
N PRO A 236 -6.03 -17.44 0.83
CA PRO A 236 -4.73 -17.18 0.18
C PRO A 236 -4.46 -18.23 -0.91
N LEU A 237 -3.93 -17.79 -2.06
CA LEU A 237 -3.56 -18.65 -3.19
C LEU A 237 -2.07 -18.60 -3.44
N SER A 238 -1.50 -17.42 -3.67
CA SER A 238 -0.09 -17.24 -4.00
C SER A 238 0.49 -15.98 -3.41
N LEU A 239 1.82 -15.99 -3.18
CA LEU A 239 2.60 -14.83 -2.78
C LEU A 239 3.87 -14.78 -3.61
N ALA A 240 4.20 -13.63 -4.22
CA ALA A 240 5.33 -13.47 -5.11
C ALA A 240 6.06 -12.14 -4.92
N VAL A 241 7.37 -12.16 -5.14
CA VAL A 241 8.22 -10.96 -5.21
C VAL A 241 8.86 -10.92 -6.60
N PRO A 242 8.53 -9.94 -7.45
CA PRO A 242 9.18 -9.76 -8.74
C PRO A 242 10.68 -9.54 -8.59
N ARG A 243 11.46 -10.20 -9.45
CA ARG A 243 12.92 -10.15 -9.41
C ARG A 243 13.47 -9.57 -10.71
N GLY A 244 14.71 -9.07 -10.67
CA GLY A 244 15.42 -8.59 -11.84
C GLY A 244 15.93 -7.15 -11.72
N ARG A 245 16.82 -6.77 -12.65
CA ARG A 245 17.56 -5.49 -12.60
C ARG A 245 16.64 -4.26 -12.63
N ILE A 246 15.50 -4.34 -13.28
CA ILE A 246 14.58 -3.22 -13.38
C ILE A 246 14.06 -2.82 -11.99
N TRP A 247 13.69 -3.81 -11.17
CA TRP A 247 13.16 -3.58 -9.82
C TRP A 247 14.19 -2.98 -8.85
N TRP A 248 15.46 -3.35 -8.98
CA TRP A 248 16.54 -2.84 -8.10
C TRP A 248 16.81 -1.35 -8.27
N ARG A 249 16.38 -0.76 -9.37
CA ARG A 249 16.65 0.63 -9.72
C ARG A 249 15.57 1.58 -9.26
N MET A 250 14.34 1.07 -9.09
CA MET A 250 13.16 1.90 -8.88
C MET A 250 12.92 2.28 -7.42
N SER A 251 13.17 1.34 -6.49
CA SER A 251 13.05 1.54 -5.05
C SER A 251 14.11 0.73 -4.31
N ASP A 252 14.38 1.04 -3.06
CA ASP A 252 15.17 0.21 -2.14
C ASP A 252 14.38 -0.99 -1.59
N HIS A 253 13.05 -1.03 -1.81
CA HIS A 253 12.21 -2.20 -1.62
C HIS A 253 11.87 -2.89 -2.95
N LEU A 254 11.46 -4.15 -2.88
CA LEU A 254 10.80 -4.89 -3.95
C LEU A 254 9.30 -4.96 -3.65
N PRO A 255 8.43 -4.93 -4.67
CA PRO A 255 7.00 -5.12 -4.44
C PRO A 255 6.70 -6.55 -4.00
N LEU A 256 5.64 -6.72 -3.21
CA LEU A 256 5.09 -8.00 -2.80
C LEU A 256 3.67 -8.13 -3.39
N ILE A 257 3.41 -9.23 -4.08
CA ILE A 257 2.12 -9.51 -4.74
C ILE A 257 1.47 -10.71 -4.06
N ALA A 258 0.22 -10.56 -3.67
CA ALA A 258 -0.59 -11.60 -3.06
C ALA A 258 -1.85 -11.85 -3.90
N GLU A 259 -2.21 -13.12 -4.08
CA GLU A 259 -3.44 -13.53 -4.74
C GLU A 259 -4.36 -14.25 -3.76
N PHE A 260 -5.64 -13.93 -3.84
CA PHE A 260 -6.67 -14.48 -2.98
C PHE A 260 -7.85 -14.97 -3.81
N GLN A 261 -8.47 -16.06 -3.39
CA GLN A 261 -9.82 -16.41 -3.82
C GLN A 261 -10.80 -15.55 -3.01
N LEU A 262 -11.65 -14.82 -3.74
CA LEU A 262 -12.70 -13.97 -3.16
C LEU A 262 -13.98 -14.76 -2.85
#